data_6138392674334f8c47a0bc9fa1d4f298
#
_entry.id   6138392674334f8c47a0bc9fa1d4f298
#
_cell.length_a   1.000
_cell.length_b   1.000
_cell.length_c   1.000
_cell.angle_alpha   90.00
_cell.angle_beta   90.00
_cell.angle_gamma   90.00
#
_symmetry.space_group_name_H-M   'P 1'
#
loop_
_entity.id
_entity.type
_entity.pdbx_description
1 polymer ?
#
loop_
_entity_poly.entity_id
_entity_poly.type
_entity_poly.pdbx_seq_one_letter_code
_entity_poly.pdbx_strand_id
1 'polypeptide(L)'
;MPIDNDYFKNRQQNNNGGGNNNGGGGNFQPPFETPEFFKNFGKKAGMIYVVIIIIGALFIFKPFVIIESGQVGIKATTGKYDETPLDPGFHLYLPVFQKVIIVDTKVRLLNYRSVEEMSGFDAGIKINPAINILDARGLPVSIELTVQYRLTASGAPSTIATWGLSWEDKIVNPVVRNVV
;
A
#
# COMPACT_ATOMS: atom_id res chain seq x y z
N MET A 1 -47.61 9.15 72.01
CA MET A 1 -46.60 10.19 71.78
C MET A 1 -47.03 10.94 70.56
N PRO A 2 -47.36 12.21 70.62
CA PRO A 2 -47.69 12.97 69.46
C PRO A 2 -46.44 13.29 68.65
N ILE A 3 -46.53 13.06 67.37
CA ILE A 3 -45.46 13.36 66.41
C ILE A 3 -45.41 14.89 66.26
N ASP A 4 -44.25 15.46 66.53
CA ASP A 4 -43.98 16.88 66.51
C ASP A 4 -44.01 17.40 65.05
N ASN A 5 -45.06 18.08 64.68
CA ASN A 5 -45.27 18.64 63.34
C ASN A 5 -44.35 19.83 63.01
N ASP A 6 -43.60 20.32 63.95
CA ASP A 6 -42.67 21.44 63.75
C ASP A 6 -41.40 21.04 63.02
N TYR A 7 -41.08 19.74 62.97
CA TYR A 7 -39.92 19.23 62.26
C TYR A 7 -40.05 19.36 60.74
N PHE A 8 -41.27 19.34 60.22
CA PHE A 8 -41.54 19.46 58.81
C PHE A 8 -41.71 20.93 58.33
N LYS A 9 -42.13 21.84 59.19
CA LYS A 9 -42.24 23.26 58.89
C LYS A 9 -40.90 23.96 58.69
N ASN A 10 -39.89 23.54 59.45
CA ASN A 10 -38.55 24.17 59.36
C ASN A 10 -37.76 23.72 58.10
N ARG A 11 -38.22 22.67 57.41
CA ARG A 11 -37.61 22.22 56.15
C ARG A 11 -38.16 22.99 54.94
N GLN A 12 -39.37 23.52 55.03
CA GLN A 12 -39.99 24.26 53.93
C GLN A 12 -39.65 25.75 53.90
N GLN A 13 -39.17 26.30 55.03
CA GLN A 13 -38.86 27.72 55.15
C GLN A 13 -37.42 28.10 54.70
N ASN A 14 -36.56 27.09 54.49
CA ASN A 14 -35.17 27.33 54.07
C ASN A 14 -34.96 27.16 52.56
N ASN A 15 -36.06 27.08 51.78
CA ASN A 15 -35.99 26.88 50.33
C ASN A 15 -36.51 28.08 49.51
N ASN A 16 -36.58 29.28 50.14
CA ASN A 16 -37.04 30.47 49.45
C ASN A 16 -35.96 31.56 49.52
N GLY A 17 -34.86 31.34 48.81
CA GLY A 17 -33.73 32.28 48.64
C GLY A 17 -33.33 32.33 47.18
N GLY A 18 -33.91 33.26 46.44
CA GLY A 18 -33.35 33.97 45.31
C GLY A 18 -32.78 33.16 44.17
N GLY A 19 -33.52 33.05 43.08
CA GLY A 19 -33.00 32.63 41.79
C GLY A 19 -31.83 33.47 41.33
N ASN A 20 -30.75 32.83 41.02
CA ASN A 20 -29.81 33.30 40.02
C ASN A 20 -29.38 32.08 39.22
N ASN A 21 -30.00 31.91 38.04
CA ASN A 21 -29.58 30.96 37.04
C ASN A 21 -28.19 31.35 36.53
N ASN A 22 -27.15 30.91 37.24
CA ASN A 22 -25.84 30.83 36.68
C ASN A 22 -25.46 29.37 36.74
N GLY A 23 -25.45 28.69 35.56
CA GLY A 23 -25.08 27.31 35.37
C GLY A 23 -23.67 27.09 35.93
N GLY A 24 -23.62 26.68 37.19
CA GLY A 24 -22.41 26.19 37.84
C GLY A 24 -22.08 24.79 37.31
N GLY A 25 -21.40 24.72 36.19
CA GLY A 25 -20.65 23.52 35.85
C GLY A 25 -19.71 23.26 37.02
N GLY A 26 -19.97 22.16 37.75
CA GLY A 26 -19.08 21.69 38.80
C GLY A 26 -17.65 21.66 38.29
N ASN A 27 -16.81 22.47 38.90
CA ASN A 27 -15.40 22.50 38.62
C ASN A 27 -14.81 21.19 39.16
N PHE A 28 -14.91 20.13 38.38
CA PHE A 28 -14.14 18.91 38.57
C PHE A 28 -12.69 19.29 38.27
N GLN A 29 -11.95 19.71 39.27
CA GLN A 29 -10.51 19.79 39.19
C GLN A 29 -9.99 18.35 39.30
N PRO A 30 -9.51 17.74 38.21
CA PRO A 30 -8.85 16.44 38.31
C PRO A 30 -7.57 16.62 39.14
N PRO A 31 -7.21 15.61 39.99
CA PRO A 31 -6.04 15.69 40.86
C PRO A 31 -4.70 15.66 40.11
N PHE A 32 -4.70 15.78 38.79
CA PHE A 32 -3.52 15.87 37.95
C PHE A 32 -3.37 17.31 37.47
N GLU A 33 -2.27 17.97 37.81
CA GLU A 33 -1.86 19.17 37.14
C GLU A 33 -1.65 18.86 35.67
N THR A 34 -2.61 19.24 34.85
CA THR A 34 -2.49 19.13 33.40
C THR A 34 -1.31 20.00 32.96
N PRO A 35 -0.33 19.44 32.20
CA PRO A 35 0.78 20.22 31.69
C PRO A 35 0.28 21.48 30.99
N GLU A 36 1.01 22.58 31.11
CA GLU A 36 0.59 23.88 30.54
C GLU A 36 0.30 23.86 29.04
N PHE A 37 0.83 22.84 28.36
CA PHE A 37 0.54 22.51 26.97
C PHE A 37 -0.97 22.32 26.72
N PHE A 38 -1.72 21.79 27.69
CA PHE A 38 -3.16 21.55 27.55
C PHE A 38 -4.02 22.77 27.94
N LYS A 39 -3.49 23.75 28.65
CA LYS A 39 -4.25 24.94 29.09
C LYS A 39 -4.65 25.87 27.93
N ASN A 40 -3.87 25.87 26.82
CA ASN A 40 -4.13 26.63 25.60
C ASN A 40 -4.91 25.85 24.53
N PHE A 41 -5.36 24.64 24.85
CA PHE A 41 -6.03 23.74 23.91
C PHE A 41 -7.38 24.25 23.41
N GLY A 42 -8.09 25.05 24.21
CA GLY A 42 -9.45 25.49 23.88
C GLY A 42 -9.58 26.35 22.59
N LYS A 43 -8.55 27.16 22.27
CA LYS A 43 -8.56 28.01 21.06
C LYS A 43 -7.81 27.41 19.87
N LYS A 44 -6.92 26.42 20.09
CA LYS A 44 -6.12 25.75 19.05
C LYS A 44 -6.50 24.27 18.86
N ALA A 45 -7.43 23.74 19.63
CA ALA A 45 -7.86 22.36 19.57
C ALA A 45 -8.32 21.96 18.14
N GLY A 46 -9.06 22.82 17.47
CA GLY A 46 -9.46 22.57 16.09
C GLY A 46 -8.29 22.37 15.13
N MET A 47 -7.25 23.18 15.26
CA MET A 47 -6.05 23.05 14.41
C MET A 47 -5.31 21.74 14.67
N ILE A 48 -5.21 21.30 15.93
CA ILE A 48 -4.57 20.04 16.29
C ILE A 48 -5.35 18.84 15.76
N TYR A 49 -6.68 18.87 15.86
CA TYR A 49 -7.52 17.83 15.26
C TYR A 49 -7.35 17.73 13.74
N VAL A 50 -7.28 18.86 13.05
CA VAL A 50 -7.00 18.90 11.61
C VAL A 50 -5.63 18.27 11.29
N VAL A 51 -4.60 18.61 12.05
CA VAL A 51 -3.26 18.02 11.86
C VAL A 51 -3.26 16.52 12.11
N ILE A 52 -3.94 16.04 13.16
CA ILE A 52 -4.06 14.60 13.45
C ILE A 52 -4.80 13.88 12.33
N ILE A 53 -5.88 14.47 11.80
CA ILE A 53 -6.63 13.90 10.67
C ILE A 53 -5.77 13.84 9.42
N ILE A 54 -4.99 14.89 9.11
CA ILE A 54 -4.07 14.90 7.96
C ILE A 54 -3.00 13.83 8.11
N ILE A 55 -2.38 13.73 9.27
CA ILE A 55 -1.36 12.69 9.55
C ILE A 55 -2.00 11.30 9.43
N GLY A 56 -3.17 11.07 10.02
CA GLY A 56 -3.91 9.83 9.91
C GLY A 56 -4.24 9.47 8.46
N ALA A 57 -4.68 10.45 7.67
CA ALA A 57 -4.94 10.26 6.26
C ALA A 57 -3.66 9.89 5.48
N LEU A 58 -2.53 10.52 5.75
CA LEU A 58 -1.24 10.17 5.14
C LEU A 58 -0.82 8.72 5.46
N PHE A 59 -1.07 8.24 6.67
CA PHE A 59 -0.79 6.85 7.04
C PHE A 59 -1.70 5.84 6.33
N ILE A 60 -2.98 6.16 6.17
CA ILE A 60 -3.98 5.30 5.51
C ILE A 60 -3.73 5.25 4.00
N PHE A 61 -3.54 6.39 3.37
CA PHE A 61 -3.42 6.49 1.91
C PHE A 61 -2.04 6.12 1.37
N LYS A 62 -0.97 6.13 2.19
CA LYS A 62 0.41 5.84 1.78
C LYS A 62 0.75 6.49 0.43
N PRO A 63 0.74 7.84 0.33
CA PRO A 63 0.89 8.54 -0.95
C PRO A 63 2.32 8.53 -1.50
N PHE A 64 3.11 7.55 -1.14
CA PHE A 64 4.50 7.41 -1.57
C PHE A 64 4.82 5.96 -1.95
N VAL A 65 5.76 5.82 -2.86
CA VAL A 65 6.34 4.55 -3.28
C VAL A 65 7.85 4.68 -3.38
N ILE A 66 8.54 3.64 -2.97
CA ILE A 66 10.00 3.52 -3.10
C ILE A 66 10.26 2.45 -4.17
N ILE A 67 11.00 2.84 -5.21
CA ILE A 67 11.39 1.96 -6.31
C ILE A 67 12.86 1.60 -6.08
N GLU A 68 13.14 0.31 -6.00
CA GLU A 68 14.48 -0.20 -5.75
C GLU A 68 15.34 -0.15 -7.02
N SER A 69 16.67 -0.21 -6.82
CA SER A 69 17.61 -0.33 -7.95
C SER A 69 17.36 -1.62 -8.73
N GLY A 70 17.30 -1.51 -10.06
CA GLY A 70 16.95 -2.61 -10.95
C GLY A 70 15.47 -2.85 -11.12
N GLN A 71 14.63 -1.92 -10.67
CA GLN A 71 13.19 -1.87 -10.89
C GLN A 71 12.82 -0.52 -11.51
N VAL A 72 11.67 -0.47 -12.17
CA VAL A 72 11.04 0.75 -12.65
C VAL A 72 9.59 0.79 -12.26
N GLY A 73 9.09 1.98 -11.96
CA GLY A 73 7.68 2.22 -11.67
C GLY A 73 6.94 2.64 -12.94
N ILE A 74 5.82 2.01 -13.22
CA ILE A 74 4.89 2.42 -14.27
C ILE A 74 3.71 3.09 -13.58
N LYS A 75 3.58 4.39 -13.79
CA LYS A 75 2.45 5.13 -13.23
C LYS A 75 1.23 4.98 -14.14
N ALA A 76 0.13 4.55 -13.57
CA ALA A 76 -1.16 4.50 -14.24
C ALA A 76 -2.07 5.57 -13.61
N THR A 77 -2.53 6.52 -14.41
CA THR A 77 -3.44 7.58 -14.00
C THR A 77 -4.81 7.32 -14.61
N THR A 78 -5.80 7.07 -13.75
CA THR A 78 -7.19 6.79 -14.18
C THR A 78 -7.29 5.68 -15.25
N GLY A 79 -6.44 4.64 -15.11
CA GLY A 79 -6.42 3.50 -16.03
C GLY A 79 -5.52 3.65 -17.26
N LYS A 80 -4.96 4.83 -17.52
CA LYS A 80 -3.99 5.05 -18.60
C LYS A 80 -2.56 4.97 -18.04
N TYR A 81 -1.71 4.17 -18.68
CA TYR A 81 -0.29 4.11 -18.36
C TYR A 81 0.45 5.34 -18.90
N ASP A 82 1.28 5.93 -18.06
CA ASP A 82 2.21 6.98 -18.48
C ASP A 82 3.34 6.35 -19.32
N GLU A 83 3.76 7.03 -20.38
CA GLU A 83 4.81 6.54 -21.28
C GLU A 83 6.20 6.60 -20.64
N THR A 84 6.41 7.53 -19.72
CA THR A 84 7.66 7.70 -19.00
C THR A 84 7.67 6.83 -17.75
N PRO A 85 8.61 5.87 -17.62
CA PRO A 85 8.77 5.11 -16.40
C PRO A 85 9.34 5.99 -15.29
N LEU A 86 9.03 5.66 -14.05
CA LEU A 86 9.63 6.25 -12.87
C LEU A 86 10.94 5.53 -12.55
N ASP A 87 12.02 6.30 -12.43
CA ASP A 87 13.35 5.79 -12.07
C ASP A 87 13.39 5.26 -10.62
N PRO A 88 14.42 4.47 -10.25
CA PRO A 88 14.64 4.08 -8.86
C PRO A 88 14.74 5.29 -7.94
N GLY A 89 14.06 5.22 -6.79
CA GLY A 89 14.04 6.30 -5.82
C GLY A 89 12.70 6.46 -5.13
N PHE A 90 12.55 7.59 -4.46
CA PHE A 90 11.33 7.97 -3.75
C PHE A 90 10.41 8.79 -4.67
N HIS A 91 9.17 8.36 -4.79
CA HIS A 91 8.15 9.04 -5.59
C HIS A 91 6.88 9.26 -4.80
N LEU A 92 6.28 10.43 -4.97
CA LEU A 92 4.95 10.75 -4.46
C LEU A 92 3.90 10.50 -5.55
N TYR A 93 2.78 9.92 -5.16
CA TYR A 93 1.63 9.71 -6.05
C TYR A 93 0.31 9.86 -5.29
N LEU A 94 -0.78 10.07 -6.00
CA LEU A 94 -2.12 10.20 -5.42
C LEU A 94 -2.86 8.85 -5.55
N PRO A 95 -2.95 8.05 -4.48
CA PRO A 95 -3.47 6.67 -4.56
C PRO A 95 -4.95 6.59 -4.95
N VAL A 96 -5.70 7.70 -4.85
CA VAL A 96 -7.12 7.76 -5.26
C VAL A 96 -7.26 7.72 -6.79
N PHE A 97 -6.35 8.37 -7.52
CA PHE A 97 -6.41 8.51 -8.99
C PHE A 97 -5.26 7.83 -9.71
N GLN A 98 -4.19 7.51 -9.00
CA GLN A 98 -2.96 6.98 -9.56
C GLN A 98 -2.61 5.65 -8.91
N LYS A 99 -2.06 4.74 -9.71
CA LYS A 99 -1.49 3.47 -9.27
C LYS A 99 -0.08 3.35 -9.83
N VAL A 100 0.87 2.93 -9.02
CA VAL A 100 2.23 2.63 -9.48
C VAL A 100 2.41 1.12 -9.50
N ILE A 101 2.83 0.60 -10.63
CA ILE A 101 3.16 -0.81 -10.85
C ILE A 101 4.67 -0.90 -10.92
N ILE A 102 5.27 -1.66 -10.01
CA ILE A 102 6.72 -1.87 -9.99
C ILE A 102 7.03 -3.09 -10.86
N VAL A 103 7.96 -2.91 -11.79
CA VAL A 103 8.39 -3.95 -12.73
C VAL A 103 9.91 -4.11 -12.62
N ASP A 104 10.35 -5.37 -12.57
CA ASP A 104 11.76 -5.71 -12.49
C ASP A 104 12.43 -5.59 -13.88
N THR A 105 13.58 -4.92 -13.92
CA THR A 105 14.40 -4.72 -15.14
C THR A 105 15.73 -5.45 -15.04
N LYS A 106 15.94 -6.26 -13.99
CA LYS A 106 17.12 -7.10 -13.85
C LYS A 106 17.16 -8.18 -14.93
N VAL A 107 18.35 -8.70 -15.19
CA VAL A 107 18.51 -9.83 -16.09
C VAL A 107 17.86 -11.06 -15.46
N ARG A 108 17.01 -11.73 -16.21
CA ARG A 108 16.35 -12.98 -15.83
C ARG A 108 16.83 -14.12 -16.71
N LEU A 109 16.80 -15.30 -16.14
CA LEU A 109 17.18 -16.56 -16.78
C LEU A 109 15.94 -17.42 -16.99
N LEU A 110 15.79 -17.93 -18.19
CA LEU A 110 14.77 -18.89 -18.56
C LEU A 110 15.49 -20.15 -19.06
N ASN A 111 15.37 -21.24 -18.30
CA ASN A 111 16.01 -22.51 -18.63
C ASN A 111 14.97 -23.46 -19.22
N TYR A 112 15.34 -24.07 -20.34
CA TYR A 112 14.65 -25.20 -20.94
C TYR A 112 15.47 -26.44 -20.67
N ARG A 113 14.98 -27.37 -19.82
CA ARG A 113 15.68 -28.58 -19.42
C ARG A 113 14.77 -29.79 -19.43
N SER A 114 15.36 -30.97 -19.50
CA SER A 114 14.65 -32.24 -19.34
C SER A 114 14.01 -32.35 -17.95
N VAL A 115 12.85 -33.00 -17.88
CA VAL A 115 12.06 -33.14 -16.64
C VAL A 115 12.84 -33.90 -15.56
N GLU A 116 13.79 -34.73 -15.92
CA GLU A 116 14.61 -35.50 -14.99
C GLU A 116 15.60 -34.65 -14.19
N GLU A 117 15.97 -33.47 -14.69
CA GLU A 117 16.87 -32.52 -14.01
C GLU A 117 16.14 -31.40 -13.23
N MET A 118 14.82 -31.46 -13.16
CA MET A 118 14.01 -30.43 -12.48
C MET A 118 14.05 -30.47 -10.95
N SER A 119 14.88 -31.30 -10.31
CA SER A 119 14.89 -31.44 -8.85
C SER A 119 15.69 -30.40 -8.09
N GLY A 120 16.07 -29.28 -8.71
CA GLY A 120 16.72 -28.15 -8.08
C GLY A 120 15.91 -26.87 -8.27
N PHE A 121 15.16 -26.47 -7.25
CA PHE A 121 14.47 -25.16 -7.23
C PHE A 121 15.50 -24.07 -6.90
N ASP A 122 16.18 -23.53 -7.91
CA ASP A 122 16.99 -22.34 -7.73
C ASP A 122 16.10 -21.10 -7.71
N ALA A 123 16.07 -20.42 -6.56
CA ALA A 123 15.28 -19.21 -6.34
C ALA A 123 15.56 -18.18 -7.44
N GLY A 124 14.56 -17.90 -8.27
CA GLY A 124 14.59 -16.88 -9.31
C GLY A 124 14.84 -17.34 -10.74
N ILE A 125 15.05 -18.64 -10.97
CA ILE A 125 15.19 -19.22 -12.31
C ILE A 125 13.88 -19.90 -12.70
N LYS A 126 13.29 -19.48 -13.80
CA LYS A 126 12.10 -20.13 -14.35
C LYS A 126 12.53 -21.31 -15.22
N ILE A 127 12.10 -22.51 -14.87
CA ILE A 127 12.41 -23.74 -15.60
C ILE A 127 11.22 -24.15 -16.43
N ASN A 128 11.45 -24.34 -17.72
CA ASN A 128 10.47 -24.88 -18.67
C ASN A 128 10.94 -26.26 -19.18
N PRO A 129 10.02 -27.11 -19.63
CA PRO A 129 10.41 -28.39 -20.23
C PRO A 129 11.22 -28.18 -21.51
N ALA A 130 12.17 -29.09 -21.76
CA ALA A 130 13.00 -29.11 -22.97
C ALA A 130 12.13 -29.03 -24.25
N ILE A 131 12.67 -28.42 -25.28
CA ILE A 131 12.00 -28.28 -26.57
C ILE A 131 12.22 -29.56 -27.37
N ASN A 132 11.16 -30.35 -27.60
CA ASN A 132 11.23 -31.57 -28.38
C ASN A 132 10.88 -31.25 -29.83
N ILE A 133 11.79 -31.57 -30.74
CA ILE A 133 11.64 -31.41 -32.18
C ILE A 133 11.93 -32.74 -32.87
N LEU A 134 11.55 -32.88 -34.14
CA LEU A 134 11.93 -33.98 -34.98
C LEU A 134 13.03 -33.49 -35.94
N ASP A 135 14.10 -34.27 -36.08
CA ASP A 135 15.11 -34.01 -37.10
C ASP A 135 14.58 -34.30 -38.51
N ALA A 136 15.37 -34.00 -39.55
CA ALA A 136 15.00 -34.26 -40.93
C ALA A 136 14.74 -35.76 -41.28
N ARG A 137 15.14 -36.65 -40.37
CA ARG A 137 14.93 -38.13 -40.48
C ARG A 137 13.74 -38.59 -39.66
N GLY A 138 13.06 -37.67 -38.97
CA GLY A 138 11.92 -38.00 -38.09
C GLY A 138 12.32 -38.55 -36.71
N LEU A 139 13.58 -38.37 -36.31
CA LEU A 139 14.01 -38.78 -34.97
C LEU A 139 13.73 -37.68 -33.96
N PRO A 140 13.20 -38.02 -32.78
CA PRO A 140 12.97 -37.02 -31.71
C PRO A 140 14.31 -36.55 -31.13
N VAL A 141 14.44 -35.22 -31.05
CA VAL A 141 15.60 -34.53 -30.45
C VAL A 141 15.10 -33.60 -29.38
N SER A 142 15.62 -33.72 -28.17
CA SER A 142 15.36 -32.77 -27.07
C SER A 142 16.43 -31.68 -27.05
N ILE A 143 16.00 -30.44 -27.13
CA ILE A 143 16.89 -29.27 -27.07
C ILE A 143 16.77 -28.63 -25.69
N GLU A 144 17.92 -28.53 -25.04
CA GLU A 144 18.08 -27.81 -23.78
C GLU A 144 18.82 -26.50 -24.04
N LEU A 145 18.28 -25.40 -23.51
CA LEU A 145 18.89 -24.10 -23.69
C LEU A 145 18.56 -23.17 -22.53
N THR A 146 19.43 -22.19 -22.35
CA THR A 146 19.25 -21.12 -21.38
C THR A 146 19.14 -19.80 -22.12
N VAL A 147 18.07 -19.07 -21.88
CA VAL A 147 17.81 -17.74 -22.45
C VAL A 147 17.98 -16.69 -21.36
N GLN A 148 18.81 -15.70 -21.63
CA GLN A 148 18.93 -14.51 -20.81
C GLN A 148 18.17 -13.36 -21.46
N TYR A 149 17.34 -12.70 -20.69
CA TYR A 149 16.57 -11.54 -21.15
C TYR A 149 16.41 -10.51 -20.05
N ARG A 150 16.13 -9.29 -20.46
CA ARG A 150 15.78 -8.21 -19.54
C ARG A 150 14.76 -7.29 -20.17
N LEU A 151 13.91 -6.70 -19.36
CA LEU A 151 13.03 -5.62 -19.78
C LEU A 151 13.81 -4.30 -19.74
N THR A 152 13.81 -3.57 -20.85
CA THR A 152 14.41 -2.22 -20.90
C THR A 152 13.50 -1.24 -20.16
N ALA A 153 14.07 -0.39 -19.32
CA ALA A 153 13.31 0.58 -18.54
C ALA A 153 12.38 1.44 -19.38
N SER A 154 12.89 1.99 -20.48
CA SER A 154 12.11 2.82 -21.41
C SER A 154 10.99 2.08 -22.12
N GLY A 155 11.15 0.78 -22.37
CA GLY A 155 10.15 -0.08 -23.01
C GLY A 155 9.12 -0.69 -22.04
N ALA A 156 9.35 -0.58 -20.75
CA ALA A 156 8.50 -1.22 -19.73
C ALA A 156 7.03 -0.73 -19.80
N PRO A 157 6.71 0.58 -19.90
CA PRO A 157 5.32 1.02 -19.96
C PRO A 157 4.55 0.46 -21.14
N SER A 158 5.13 0.50 -22.35
CA SER A 158 4.49 0.00 -23.57
C SER A 158 4.32 -1.52 -23.55
N THR A 159 5.32 -2.25 -23.03
CA THR A 159 5.26 -3.69 -22.90
C THR A 159 4.14 -4.11 -21.92
N ILE A 160 4.08 -3.47 -20.75
CA ILE A 160 3.03 -3.78 -19.78
C ILE A 160 1.65 -3.34 -20.24
N ALA A 161 1.54 -2.21 -20.96
CA ALA A 161 0.28 -1.77 -21.54
C ALA A 161 -0.27 -2.77 -22.56
N THR A 162 0.60 -3.36 -23.39
CA THR A 162 0.20 -4.26 -24.46
C THR A 162 0.00 -5.71 -23.99
N TRP A 163 0.92 -6.22 -23.18
CA TRP A 163 0.99 -7.65 -22.81
C TRP A 163 0.59 -7.94 -21.37
N GLY A 164 0.54 -6.92 -20.51
CA GLY A 164 0.28 -7.06 -19.08
C GLY A 164 1.50 -7.57 -18.33
N LEU A 165 1.30 -7.91 -17.06
CA LEU A 165 2.38 -8.40 -16.18
C LEU A 165 2.92 -9.78 -16.57
N SER A 166 2.16 -10.54 -17.36
CA SER A 166 2.56 -11.88 -17.88
C SER A 166 3.26 -11.81 -19.24
N TRP A 167 3.88 -10.67 -19.58
CA TRP A 167 4.55 -10.46 -20.87
C TRP A 167 5.64 -11.50 -21.17
N GLU A 168 6.31 -12.00 -20.14
CA GLU A 168 7.36 -13.04 -20.26
C GLU A 168 6.79 -14.31 -20.91
N ASP A 169 5.69 -14.80 -20.41
CA ASP A 169 5.05 -16.03 -20.93
C ASP A 169 4.45 -15.82 -22.32
N LYS A 170 4.01 -14.59 -22.61
CA LYS A 170 3.34 -14.27 -23.88
C LYS A 170 4.32 -13.93 -25.01
N ILE A 171 5.51 -13.41 -24.69
CA ILE A 171 6.50 -12.98 -25.68
C ILE A 171 7.69 -13.95 -25.69
N VAL A 172 8.37 -14.14 -24.56
CA VAL A 172 9.66 -14.86 -24.53
C VAL A 172 9.46 -16.34 -24.90
N ASN A 173 8.49 -17.02 -24.29
CA ASN A 173 8.27 -18.44 -24.56
C ASN A 173 7.92 -18.75 -26.02
N PRO A 174 6.97 -18.05 -26.68
CA PRO A 174 6.67 -18.29 -28.10
C PRO A 174 7.84 -17.95 -29.03
N VAL A 175 8.54 -16.84 -28.75
CA VAL A 175 9.71 -16.44 -29.57
C VAL A 175 10.80 -17.50 -29.51
N VAL A 176 11.15 -17.99 -28.33
CA VAL A 176 12.16 -19.04 -28.17
C VAL A 176 11.77 -20.30 -28.93
N ARG A 177 10.52 -20.74 -28.80
CA ARG A 177 10.03 -21.95 -29.49
C ARG A 177 9.93 -21.80 -31.02
N ASN A 178 9.78 -20.59 -31.53
CA ASN A 178 9.70 -20.34 -32.97
C ASN A 178 11.07 -20.20 -33.61
N VAL A 179 12.11 -19.87 -32.85
CA VAL A 179 13.49 -19.67 -33.36
C VAL A 179 14.27 -20.97 -33.34
N VAL A 180 13.95 -21.90 -32.45
CA VAL A 180 14.54 -23.22 -32.36
C VAL A 180 13.87 -24.20 -33.31
#